data_2f4d4f65cb9087138626426581a70570
#
_entry.id   2f4d4f65cb9087138626426581a70570
#
_cell.length_a   1.000
_cell.length_b   1.000
_cell.length_c   1.000
_cell.angle_alpha   90.00
_cell.angle_beta   90.00
_cell.angle_gamma   90.00
#
_symmetry.space_group_name_H-M   'P 1'
#
loop_
_entity.id
_entity.type
_entity.pdbx_description
1 polymer ?
#
loop_
_entity_poly.entity_id
_entity_poly.type
_entity_poly.pdbx_seq_one_letter_code
_entity_poly.pdbx_strand_id
1 'polypeptide(L)'
;MKRSLTAIIYLEPDQVNLRIIEIPTLKVINNVRSGLLNIGNAKVANYSENMTAIVNNIEGFKQIINDYQATPVKFYGDLEDLDPVATRYVADQLEVRTGLQIEWLNNNQLMAQSMSYLLTLLPDFEKLSKHNMYLLSIGLSSTTLAYFHHGSFERAWDIDLGNAKISQLVGRLRKTATNPTEIIQDYISSKLEYLTPELTKKKH
;
A
#
# COMPACT_ATOMS: atom_id res chain seq x y z
N MET A 1 -12.45 27.93 2.97
CA MET A 1 -12.56 26.93 1.89
C MET A 1 -13.81 26.10 2.10
N LYS A 2 -14.55 25.80 1.03
CA LYS A 2 -15.77 24.97 1.12
C LYS A 2 -15.33 23.53 1.38
N ARG A 3 -15.90 22.89 2.40
CA ARG A 3 -15.66 21.46 2.68
C ARG A 3 -16.31 20.63 1.56
N SER A 4 -15.56 19.66 1.04
CA SER A 4 -16.06 18.70 0.06
C SER A 4 -15.62 17.30 0.45
N LEU A 5 -16.40 16.30 0.08
CA LEU A 5 -16.05 14.90 0.29
C LEU A 5 -15.53 14.30 -1.01
N THR A 6 -14.45 13.53 -0.89
CA THR A 6 -13.85 12.77 -1.99
C THR A 6 -13.88 11.30 -1.64
N ALA A 7 -14.28 10.48 -2.59
CA ALA A 7 -14.24 9.03 -2.45
C ALA A 7 -12.96 8.46 -3.10
N ILE A 8 -12.29 7.57 -2.40
CA ILE A 8 -11.13 6.83 -2.89
C ILE A 8 -11.43 5.35 -2.77
N ILE A 9 -11.50 4.67 -3.90
CA ILE A 9 -11.55 3.21 -3.98
C ILE A 9 -10.12 2.72 -4.21
N TYR A 10 -9.70 1.67 -3.52
CA TYR A 10 -8.39 1.09 -3.68
C TYR A 10 -8.47 -0.43 -3.77
N LEU A 11 -7.98 -0.98 -4.88
CA LEU A 11 -7.89 -2.41 -5.13
C LEU A 11 -6.51 -2.90 -4.68
N GLU A 12 -6.47 -3.68 -3.61
CA GLU A 12 -5.29 -4.37 -3.09
C GLU A 12 -5.30 -5.84 -3.57
N PRO A 13 -4.19 -6.56 -3.45
CA PRO A 13 -4.11 -7.97 -3.86
C PRO A 13 -5.11 -8.90 -3.18
N ASP A 14 -5.58 -8.56 -1.99
CA ASP A 14 -6.45 -9.38 -1.16
C ASP A 14 -7.79 -8.75 -0.80
N GLN A 15 -8.02 -7.48 -1.12
CA GLN A 15 -9.24 -6.76 -0.76
C GLN A 15 -9.51 -5.53 -1.64
N VAL A 16 -10.75 -5.02 -1.56
CA VAL A 16 -11.10 -3.71 -2.11
C VAL A 16 -11.53 -2.81 -0.95
N ASN A 17 -11.03 -1.60 -0.92
CA ASN A 17 -11.28 -0.62 0.14
C ASN A 17 -11.96 0.62 -0.42
N LEU A 18 -12.88 1.20 0.35
CA LEU A 18 -13.44 2.53 0.11
C LEU A 18 -13.08 3.44 1.28
N ARG A 19 -12.56 4.63 0.98
CA ARG A 19 -12.43 5.72 1.94
C ARG A 19 -13.16 6.95 1.45
N ILE A 20 -13.97 7.55 2.33
CA ILE A 20 -14.56 8.89 2.13
C ILE A 20 -13.73 9.85 2.97
N ILE A 21 -13.11 10.83 2.35
CA ILE A 21 -12.26 11.82 3.02
C ILE A 21 -12.79 13.24 2.83
N GLU A 22 -12.67 14.06 3.86
CA GLU A 22 -13.02 15.47 3.82
C GLU A 22 -11.81 16.30 3.34
N ILE A 23 -12.02 17.14 2.33
CA ILE A 23 -11.01 18.06 1.82
C ILE A 23 -11.30 19.47 2.36
N PRO A 24 -10.33 20.23 2.84
CA PRO A 24 -8.87 20.00 2.81
C PRO A 24 -8.30 19.31 4.07
N THR A 25 -9.15 18.94 5.03
CA THR A 25 -8.70 18.44 6.34
C THR A 25 -8.07 17.05 6.28
N LEU A 26 -8.26 16.31 5.18
CA LEU A 26 -7.89 14.91 4.97
C LEU A 26 -8.47 13.95 6.02
N LYS A 27 -9.51 14.42 6.76
CA LYS A 27 -10.17 13.60 7.76
C LYS A 27 -10.92 12.46 7.08
N VAL A 28 -10.66 11.24 7.53
CA VAL A 28 -11.43 10.06 7.10
C VAL A 28 -12.81 10.11 7.75
N ILE A 29 -13.85 10.22 6.92
CA ILE A 29 -15.26 10.27 7.36
C ILE A 29 -15.85 8.86 7.39
N ASN A 30 -15.50 8.03 6.40
CA ASN A 30 -15.90 6.63 6.34
C ASN A 30 -14.77 5.77 5.76
N ASN A 31 -14.66 4.54 6.23
CA ASN A 31 -13.69 3.56 5.76
C ASN A 31 -14.35 2.18 5.74
N VAL A 32 -14.55 1.62 4.57
CA VAL A 32 -15.18 0.32 4.35
C VAL A 32 -14.18 -0.59 3.66
N ARG A 33 -14.07 -1.83 4.15
CA ARG A 33 -13.23 -2.85 3.54
C ARG A 33 -14.10 -4.00 3.07
N SER A 34 -13.78 -4.56 1.91
CA SER A 34 -14.39 -5.82 1.47
C SER A 34 -13.96 -6.97 2.38
N GLY A 35 -14.65 -8.10 2.30
CA GLY A 35 -14.11 -9.38 2.76
C GLY A 35 -12.84 -9.72 1.98
N LEU A 36 -12.02 -10.62 2.53
CA LEU A 36 -10.79 -11.09 1.88
C LEU A 36 -11.13 -11.70 0.52
N LEU A 37 -10.47 -11.19 -0.52
CA LEU A 37 -10.47 -11.76 -1.85
C LEU A 37 -9.28 -12.73 -1.90
N ASN A 38 -9.52 -13.97 -2.28
CA ASN A 38 -8.43 -14.93 -2.44
C ASN A 38 -7.80 -14.78 -3.83
N ILE A 39 -7.24 -13.60 -4.11
CA ILE A 39 -6.66 -13.31 -5.43
C ILE A 39 -5.32 -14.05 -5.62
N GLY A 40 -4.70 -14.51 -4.53
CA GLY A 40 -3.47 -15.30 -4.59
C GLY A 40 -2.28 -14.55 -5.22
N ASN A 41 -1.39 -15.28 -5.86
CA ASN A 41 -0.28 -14.69 -6.60
C ASN A 41 -0.84 -14.08 -7.90
N ALA A 42 -1.01 -12.82 -7.94
CA ALA A 42 -1.49 -11.86 -8.97
C ALA A 42 -1.50 -12.29 -10.45
N LYS A 43 -1.99 -13.50 -10.75
CA LYS A 43 -2.16 -14.00 -12.12
C LYS A 43 -3.54 -13.63 -12.66
N VAL A 44 -3.64 -13.45 -13.96
CA VAL A 44 -4.90 -13.15 -14.67
C VAL A 44 -6.05 -14.07 -14.22
N ALA A 45 -5.78 -15.37 -14.05
CA ALA A 45 -6.77 -16.35 -13.63
C ALA A 45 -7.42 -16.00 -12.29
N ASN A 46 -6.62 -15.56 -11.31
CA ASN A 46 -7.12 -15.23 -9.98
C ASN A 46 -8.02 -14.00 -9.99
N TYR A 47 -7.69 -12.99 -10.79
CA TYR A 47 -8.56 -11.83 -10.98
C TYR A 47 -9.85 -12.18 -11.73
N SER A 48 -9.77 -13.05 -12.73
CA SER A 48 -10.96 -13.54 -13.45
C SER A 48 -11.93 -14.26 -12.52
N GLU A 49 -11.45 -15.15 -11.66
CA GLU A 49 -12.26 -15.87 -10.69
C GLU A 49 -12.89 -14.94 -9.65
N ASN A 50 -12.18 -13.92 -9.21
CA ASN A 50 -12.64 -12.98 -8.20
C ASN A 50 -13.35 -11.74 -8.77
N MET A 51 -13.38 -11.57 -10.10
CA MET A 51 -13.92 -10.36 -10.74
C MET A 51 -15.35 -10.05 -10.32
N THR A 52 -16.21 -11.05 -10.21
CA THR A 52 -17.58 -10.86 -9.78
C THR A 52 -17.67 -10.33 -8.34
N ALA A 53 -16.82 -10.84 -7.45
CA ALA A 53 -16.76 -10.35 -6.07
C ALA A 53 -16.23 -8.92 -6.00
N ILE A 54 -15.20 -8.59 -6.78
CA ILE A 54 -14.65 -7.23 -6.87
C ILE A 54 -15.73 -6.26 -7.37
N VAL A 55 -16.41 -6.58 -8.45
CA VAL A 55 -17.48 -5.75 -9.03
C VAL A 55 -18.62 -5.54 -8.02
N ASN A 56 -19.08 -6.59 -7.36
CA ASN A 56 -20.14 -6.49 -6.36
C ASN A 56 -19.76 -5.57 -5.18
N ASN A 57 -18.51 -5.64 -4.72
CA ASN A 57 -18.02 -4.72 -3.69
C ASN A 57 -18.00 -3.28 -4.19
N ILE A 58 -17.54 -3.03 -5.41
CA ILE A 58 -17.52 -1.69 -6.01
C ILE A 58 -18.93 -1.13 -6.19
N GLU A 59 -19.90 -1.94 -6.61
CA GLU A 59 -21.29 -1.51 -6.72
C GLU A 59 -21.89 -1.16 -5.33
N GLY A 60 -21.56 -1.92 -4.29
CA GLY A 60 -21.91 -1.56 -2.92
C GLY A 60 -21.25 -0.24 -2.48
N PHE A 61 -19.99 -0.01 -2.87
CA PHE A 61 -19.29 1.25 -2.59
C PHE A 61 -19.93 2.45 -3.31
N LYS A 62 -20.42 2.29 -4.54
CA LYS A 62 -21.13 3.35 -5.25
C LYS A 62 -22.39 3.82 -4.51
N GLN A 63 -23.11 2.91 -3.86
CA GLN A 63 -24.26 3.28 -3.02
C GLN A 63 -23.82 4.17 -1.86
N ILE A 64 -22.75 3.75 -1.14
CA ILE A 64 -22.18 4.55 -0.04
C ILE A 64 -21.68 5.90 -0.55
N ILE A 65 -21.00 5.95 -1.69
CA ILE A 65 -20.50 7.18 -2.30
C ILE A 65 -21.67 8.15 -2.59
N ASN A 66 -22.77 7.63 -3.12
CA ASN A 66 -23.97 8.41 -3.39
C ASN A 66 -24.61 8.93 -2.10
N ASP A 67 -24.71 8.11 -1.05
CA ASP A 67 -25.27 8.52 0.24
C ASP A 67 -24.48 9.68 0.85
N TYR A 68 -23.15 9.64 0.71
CA TYR A 68 -22.27 10.72 1.17
C TYR A 68 -22.14 11.88 0.19
N GLN A 69 -22.68 11.78 -1.04
CA GLN A 69 -22.48 12.74 -2.13
C GLN A 69 -21.01 13.07 -2.37
N ALA A 70 -20.14 12.07 -2.21
CA ALA A 70 -18.70 12.26 -2.32
C ALA A 70 -18.26 12.37 -3.78
N THR A 71 -17.61 13.49 -4.11
CA THR A 71 -17.07 13.76 -5.46
C THR A 71 -15.80 14.61 -5.35
N PRO A 72 -14.74 14.35 -6.14
CA PRO A 72 -14.65 13.30 -7.16
C PRO A 72 -14.49 11.88 -6.56
N VAL A 73 -14.75 10.88 -7.40
CA VAL A 73 -14.41 9.48 -7.12
C VAL A 73 -13.09 9.17 -7.79
N LYS A 74 -12.15 8.62 -7.02
CA LYS A 74 -10.85 8.15 -7.49
C LYS A 74 -10.75 6.65 -7.27
N PHE A 75 -10.24 5.91 -8.26
CA PHE A 75 -10.07 4.48 -8.16
C PHE A 75 -8.63 4.12 -8.50
N TYR A 76 -7.92 3.57 -7.52
CA TYR A 76 -6.53 3.16 -7.62
C TYR A 76 -6.37 1.66 -7.45
N GLY A 77 -5.32 1.11 -8.04
CA GLY A 77 -4.93 -0.29 -7.87
C GLY A 77 -3.42 -0.44 -7.74
N ASP A 78 -3.00 -1.50 -7.07
CA ASP A 78 -1.60 -1.85 -6.90
C ASP A 78 -1.11 -2.68 -8.09
N LEU A 79 0.04 -2.27 -8.66
CA LEU A 79 0.70 -2.97 -9.77
C LEU A 79 1.77 -3.97 -9.32
N GLU A 80 2.06 -4.05 -8.02
CA GLU A 80 3.29 -4.68 -7.51
C GLU A 80 3.54 -6.09 -8.08
N ASP A 81 2.46 -6.84 -8.36
CA ASP A 81 2.57 -8.23 -8.81
C ASP A 81 1.81 -8.54 -10.12
N LEU A 82 1.32 -7.52 -10.84
CA LEU A 82 0.54 -7.71 -12.05
C LEU A 82 1.41 -7.66 -13.31
N ASP A 83 1.29 -8.65 -14.16
CA ASP A 83 1.82 -8.55 -15.51
C ASP A 83 0.98 -7.59 -16.37
N PRO A 84 1.53 -7.07 -17.49
CA PRO A 84 0.83 -6.11 -18.35
C PRO A 84 -0.49 -6.64 -18.96
N VAL A 85 -0.62 -7.94 -19.14
CA VAL A 85 -1.84 -8.55 -19.68
C VAL A 85 -2.92 -8.58 -18.61
N ALA A 86 -2.55 -9.01 -17.39
CA ALA A 86 -3.44 -9.00 -16.24
C ALA A 86 -3.93 -7.56 -15.93
N THR A 87 -3.03 -6.59 -15.96
CA THR A 87 -3.35 -5.18 -15.73
C THR A 87 -4.42 -4.67 -16.69
N ARG A 88 -4.25 -4.92 -18.01
CA ARG A 88 -5.24 -4.50 -19.01
C ARG A 88 -6.57 -5.24 -18.84
N TYR A 89 -6.53 -6.55 -18.67
CA TYR A 89 -7.73 -7.35 -18.49
C TYR A 89 -8.55 -6.87 -17.29
N VAL A 90 -7.93 -6.64 -16.15
CA VAL A 90 -8.61 -6.17 -14.94
C VAL A 90 -9.18 -4.77 -15.17
N ALA A 91 -8.41 -3.84 -15.77
CA ALA A 91 -8.87 -2.50 -16.08
C ALA A 91 -10.12 -2.51 -16.99
N ASP A 92 -10.06 -3.24 -18.11
CA ASP A 92 -11.17 -3.34 -19.06
C ASP A 92 -12.43 -3.95 -18.42
N GLN A 93 -12.28 -5.01 -17.63
CA GLN A 93 -13.41 -5.65 -16.92
C GLN A 93 -14.04 -4.73 -15.88
N LEU A 94 -13.24 -3.98 -15.14
CA LEU A 94 -13.74 -3.04 -14.15
C LEU A 94 -14.46 -1.87 -14.81
N GLU A 95 -13.88 -1.28 -15.86
CA GLU A 95 -14.49 -0.17 -16.58
C GLU A 95 -15.83 -0.58 -17.21
N VAL A 96 -15.87 -1.72 -17.91
CA VAL A 96 -17.10 -2.21 -18.55
C VAL A 96 -18.21 -2.53 -17.54
N ARG A 97 -17.87 -3.10 -16.39
CA ARG A 97 -18.86 -3.56 -15.42
C ARG A 97 -19.26 -2.50 -14.40
N THR A 98 -18.35 -1.57 -14.08
CA THR A 98 -18.59 -0.57 -13.03
C THR A 98 -18.65 0.86 -13.55
N GLY A 99 -18.20 1.11 -14.78
CA GLY A 99 -18.07 2.47 -15.33
C GLY A 99 -16.96 3.30 -14.67
N LEU A 100 -16.10 2.69 -13.83
CA LEU A 100 -15.00 3.35 -13.15
C LEU A 100 -13.68 2.94 -13.78
N GLN A 101 -12.85 3.94 -14.12
CA GLN A 101 -11.50 3.73 -14.60
C GLN A 101 -10.54 3.60 -13.42
N ILE A 102 -9.75 2.53 -13.41
CA ILE A 102 -8.71 2.30 -12.42
C ILE A 102 -7.39 2.93 -12.86
N GLU A 103 -6.76 3.67 -11.96
CA GLU A 103 -5.39 4.17 -12.12
C GLU A 103 -4.44 3.24 -11.36
N TRP A 104 -3.55 2.58 -12.11
CA TRP A 104 -2.58 1.69 -11.50
C TRP A 104 -1.38 2.47 -10.96
N LEU A 105 -1.05 2.21 -9.70
CA LEU A 105 0.06 2.84 -9.01
C LEU A 105 1.28 1.91 -9.06
N ASN A 106 2.40 2.44 -9.52
CA ASN A 106 3.68 1.73 -9.40
C ASN A 106 4.29 1.93 -8.00
N ASN A 107 5.32 1.14 -7.67
CA ASN A 107 5.96 1.16 -6.35
C ASN A 107 6.41 2.56 -5.90
N ASN A 108 6.92 3.39 -6.82
CA ASN A 108 7.33 4.76 -6.48
C ASN A 108 6.14 5.64 -6.11
N GLN A 109 5.02 5.51 -6.83
CA GLN A 109 3.79 6.25 -6.56
C GLN A 109 3.15 5.79 -5.24
N LEU A 110 3.10 4.46 -5.00
CA LEU A 110 2.62 3.88 -3.75
C LEU A 110 3.46 4.34 -2.56
N MET A 111 4.77 4.32 -2.73
CA MET A 111 5.72 4.80 -1.72
C MET A 111 5.50 6.28 -1.41
N ALA A 112 5.42 7.13 -2.43
CA ALA A 112 5.19 8.57 -2.25
C ALA A 112 3.85 8.87 -1.56
N GLN A 113 2.79 8.17 -1.94
CA GLN A 113 1.47 8.32 -1.31
C GLN A 113 1.47 7.80 0.13
N SER A 114 2.08 6.64 0.39
CA SER A 114 2.21 6.07 1.74
C SER A 114 2.99 7.00 2.66
N MET A 115 4.10 7.55 2.18
CA MET A 115 4.90 8.51 2.95
C MET A 115 4.12 9.79 3.24
N SER A 116 3.44 10.35 2.24
CA SER A 116 2.59 11.54 2.43
C SER A 116 1.47 11.27 3.44
N TYR A 117 0.86 10.10 3.41
CA TYR A 117 -0.17 9.72 4.37
C TYR A 117 0.40 9.56 5.79
N LEU A 118 1.53 8.86 5.93
CA LEU A 118 2.17 8.66 7.24
C LEU A 118 2.57 9.99 7.89
N LEU A 119 3.01 10.96 7.10
CA LEU A 119 3.32 12.29 7.59
C LEU A 119 2.11 12.99 8.21
N THR A 120 0.92 12.79 7.65
CA THR A 120 -0.32 13.37 8.21
C THR A 120 -0.73 12.73 9.54
N LEU A 121 -0.23 11.52 9.86
CA LEU A 121 -0.53 10.80 11.09
C LEU A 121 0.39 11.16 12.25
N LEU A 122 1.52 11.82 11.98
CA LEU A 122 2.49 12.17 13.02
C LEU A 122 2.05 13.48 13.71
N PRO A 123 1.61 13.43 14.98
CA PRO A 123 1.06 14.61 15.68
C PRO A 123 2.07 15.75 15.83
N ASP A 124 3.37 15.46 15.82
CA ASP A 124 4.46 16.43 15.96
C ASP A 124 5.32 16.57 14.71
N PHE A 125 4.78 16.25 13.52
CA PHE A 125 5.55 16.27 12.27
C PHE A 125 6.25 17.62 12.03
N GLU A 126 5.59 18.75 12.29
CA GLU A 126 6.19 20.09 12.15
C GLU A 126 7.44 20.30 13.01
N LYS A 127 7.49 19.66 14.19
CA LYS A 127 8.69 19.70 15.06
C LYS A 127 9.74 18.70 14.58
N LEU A 128 9.31 17.50 14.24
CA LEU A 128 10.18 16.42 13.76
C LEU A 128 10.84 16.80 12.43
N SER A 129 10.11 17.47 11.55
CA SER A 129 10.60 17.90 10.23
C SER A 129 11.75 18.93 10.29
N LYS A 130 11.99 19.57 11.43
CA LYS A 130 13.15 20.46 11.59
C LYS A 130 14.48 19.71 11.73
N HIS A 131 14.43 18.41 11.91
CA HIS A 131 15.57 17.53 12.09
C HIS A 131 15.71 16.53 10.94
N ASN A 132 16.85 15.89 10.88
CA ASN A 132 17.03 14.73 10.00
C ASN A 132 16.25 13.56 10.59
N MET A 133 15.43 12.91 9.78
CA MET A 133 14.52 11.87 10.23
C MET A 133 14.53 10.68 9.29
N TYR A 134 14.46 9.49 9.88
CA TYR A 134 14.15 8.26 9.16
C TYR A 134 12.74 7.81 9.52
N LEU A 135 11.96 7.46 8.50
CA LEU A 135 10.64 6.87 8.64
C LEU A 135 10.69 5.43 8.13
N LEU A 136 10.39 4.48 9.02
CA LEU A 136 10.32 3.05 8.69
C LEU A 136 8.85 2.63 8.58
N SER A 137 8.46 2.14 7.42
CA SER A 137 7.14 1.56 7.17
C SER A 137 7.29 0.07 6.87
N ILE A 138 6.73 -0.79 7.71
CA ILE A 138 6.76 -2.24 7.53
C ILE A 138 5.44 -2.67 6.93
N GLY A 139 5.47 -3.04 5.65
CA GLY A 139 4.32 -3.54 4.91
C GLY A 139 4.17 -5.06 4.92
N LEU A 140 3.23 -5.54 4.15
CA LEU A 140 2.97 -6.98 4.00
C LEU A 140 4.06 -7.66 3.16
N SER A 141 4.42 -7.09 2.01
CA SER A 141 5.39 -7.62 1.03
C SER A 141 6.79 -7.02 1.20
N SER A 142 6.88 -5.74 1.55
CA SER A 142 8.15 -5.01 1.67
C SER A 142 8.20 -4.09 2.88
N THR A 143 9.38 -3.59 3.18
CA THR A 143 9.63 -2.56 4.20
C THR A 143 10.27 -1.36 3.52
N THR A 144 9.69 -0.19 3.70
CA THR A 144 10.23 1.06 3.17
C THR A 144 10.94 1.85 4.25
N LEU A 145 12.21 2.23 4.00
CA LEU A 145 12.94 3.19 4.82
C LEU A 145 13.05 4.50 4.04
N ALA A 146 12.41 5.56 4.54
CA ALA A 146 12.49 6.90 3.95
C ALA A 146 13.36 7.82 4.81
N TYR A 147 14.18 8.64 4.14
CA TYR A 147 15.01 9.66 4.77
C TYR A 147 14.50 11.05 4.43
N PHE A 148 14.35 11.87 5.46
CA PHE A 148 13.95 13.26 5.37
C PHE A 148 15.09 14.14 5.93
N HIS A 149 15.42 15.19 5.18
CA HIS A 149 16.36 16.22 5.59
C HIS A 149 15.59 17.53 5.82
N HIS A 150 15.55 18.00 7.06
CA HIS A 150 14.81 19.20 7.43
C HIS A 150 13.38 19.25 6.86
N GLY A 151 12.63 18.15 6.98
CA GLY A 151 11.25 18.02 6.52
C GLY A 151 11.07 17.77 5.03
N SER A 152 12.13 17.85 4.24
CA SER A 152 12.10 17.53 2.83
C SER A 152 12.42 16.06 2.62
N PHE A 153 11.56 15.36 1.85
CA PHE A 153 11.87 14.01 1.41
C PHE A 153 13.10 14.00 0.50
N GLU A 154 14.10 13.22 0.87
CA GLU A 154 15.35 13.10 0.11
C GLU A 154 15.38 11.82 -0.71
N ARG A 155 15.11 10.68 -0.06
CA ARG A 155 15.15 9.37 -0.68
C ARG A 155 14.39 8.34 0.13
N ALA A 156 14.06 7.22 -0.51
CA ALA A 156 13.61 6.03 0.17
C ALA A 156 14.28 4.79 -0.42
N TRP A 157 14.33 3.76 0.40
CA TRP A 157 14.79 2.41 0.02
C TRP A 157 13.64 1.46 0.26
N ASP A 158 13.33 0.67 -0.75
CA ASP A 158 12.40 -0.44 -0.61
C ASP A 158 13.21 -1.73 -0.34
N ILE A 159 12.89 -2.37 0.76
CA ILE A 159 13.57 -3.55 1.27
C ILE A 159 12.64 -4.72 1.05
N ASP A 160 13.09 -5.72 0.31
CA ASP A 160 12.35 -6.95 0.08
C ASP A 160 12.22 -7.81 1.37
N LEU A 161 11.57 -7.21 2.38
CA LEU A 161 11.39 -7.73 3.73
C LEU A 161 10.04 -7.27 4.28
N GLY A 162 9.00 -8.06 4.08
CA GLY A 162 7.65 -7.76 4.57
C GLY A 162 7.16 -8.80 5.58
N ASN A 163 6.12 -8.46 6.33
CA ASN A 163 5.54 -9.31 7.36
C ASN A 163 5.13 -10.69 6.85
N ALA A 164 4.58 -10.79 5.63
CA ALA A 164 4.19 -12.07 5.04
C ALA A 164 5.40 -12.98 4.79
N LYS A 165 6.50 -12.43 4.25
CA LYS A 165 7.73 -13.18 3.97
C LYS A 165 8.37 -13.70 5.25
N ILE A 166 8.44 -12.86 6.28
CA ILE A 166 8.95 -13.26 7.61
C ILE A 166 8.06 -14.36 8.20
N SER A 167 6.74 -14.19 8.16
CA SER A 167 5.79 -15.18 8.70
C SER A 167 5.89 -16.52 7.99
N GLN A 168 6.03 -16.54 6.66
CA GLN A 168 6.24 -17.76 5.88
C GLN A 168 7.57 -18.43 6.22
N LEU A 169 8.63 -17.65 6.39
CA LEU A 169 9.95 -18.16 6.79
C LEU A 169 9.87 -18.81 8.19
N VAL A 170 9.30 -18.09 9.15
CA VAL A 170 9.08 -18.60 10.52
C VAL A 170 8.27 -19.89 10.51
N GLY A 171 7.17 -19.95 9.73
CA GLY A 171 6.31 -21.11 9.63
C GLY A 171 7.02 -22.36 9.07
N ARG A 172 7.94 -22.16 8.11
CA ARG A 172 8.81 -23.24 7.58
C ARG A 172 9.86 -23.68 8.59
N LEU A 173 10.61 -22.73 9.16
CA LEU A 173 11.73 -23.02 10.05
C LEU A 173 11.32 -23.68 11.36
N ARG A 174 10.15 -23.36 11.92
CA ARG A 174 9.61 -24.04 13.11
C ARG A 174 9.48 -25.56 12.96
N LYS A 175 9.33 -26.03 11.71
CA LYS A 175 9.15 -27.45 11.42
C LYS A 175 10.47 -28.18 11.07
N THR A 176 11.52 -27.44 10.69
CA THR A 176 12.70 -28.03 10.02
C THR A 176 14.04 -27.62 10.63
N ALA A 177 14.09 -26.56 11.44
CA ALA A 177 15.35 -25.99 11.92
C ALA A 177 15.54 -26.16 13.42
N THR A 178 16.78 -26.47 13.82
CA THR A 178 17.20 -26.58 15.22
C THR A 178 17.32 -25.18 15.88
N ASN A 179 17.72 -24.16 15.11
CA ASN A 179 17.82 -22.78 15.58
C ASN A 179 17.12 -21.81 14.60
N PRO A 180 15.78 -21.70 14.66
CA PRO A 180 15.03 -20.82 13.75
C PRO A 180 15.39 -19.34 13.91
N THR A 181 15.73 -18.91 15.12
CA THR A 181 15.99 -17.49 15.43
C THR A 181 17.24 -16.98 14.71
N GLU A 182 18.32 -17.73 14.73
CA GLU A 182 19.58 -17.38 14.07
C GLU A 182 19.40 -17.28 12.56
N ILE A 183 18.70 -18.23 11.94
CA ILE A 183 18.43 -18.20 10.50
C ILE A 183 17.58 -16.99 10.12
N ILE A 184 16.61 -16.61 10.95
CA ILE A 184 15.80 -15.42 10.71
C ILE A 184 16.63 -14.14 10.84
N GLN A 185 17.50 -14.07 11.84
CA GLN A 185 18.43 -12.94 12.03
C GLN A 185 19.37 -12.79 10.83
N ASP A 186 19.97 -13.87 10.36
CA ASP A 186 20.86 -13.88 9.20
C ASP A 186 20.12 -13.44 7.93
N TYR A 187 18.88 -13.93 7.74
CA TYR A 187 18.05 -13.52 6.62
C TYR A 187 17.73 -12.02 6.66
N ILE A 188 17.31 -11.49 7.81
CA ILE A 188 17.03 -10.05 7.96
C ILE A 188 18.32 -9.24 7.74
N SER A 189 19.43 -9.66 8.34
CA SER A 189 20.74 -9.00 8.21
C SER A 189 21.18 -8.93 6.75
N SER A 190 21.05 -10.03 6.00
CA SER A 190 21.41 -10.06 4.57
C SER A 190 20.57 -9.09 3.72
N LYS A 191 19.30 -8.89 4.09
CA LYS A 191 18.41 -7.94 3.39
C LYS A 191 18.73 -6.48 3.72
N LEU A 192 19.36 -6.21 4.86
CA LEU A 192 19.71 -4.87 5.31
C LEU A 192 21.16 -4.48 4.98
N GLU A 193 22.01 -5.43 4.61
CA GLU A 193 23.46 -5.22 4.42
C GLU A 193 23.77 -4.09 3.42
N TYR A 194 23.00 -3.99 2.32
CA TYR A 194 23.22 -2.95 1.32
C TYR A 194 22.90 -1.52 1.79
N LEU A 195 22.11 -1.38 2.87
CA LEU A 195 21.78 -0.06 3.43
C LEU A 195 22.93 0.52 4.26
N THR A 196 23.76 -0.33 4.85
CA THR A 196 24.84 0.10 5.76
C THR A 196 25.80 1.12 5.13
N PRO A 197 26.31 0.93 3.90
CA PRO A 197 27.16 1.92 3.25
C PRO A 197 26.43 3.24 2.96
N GLU A 198 25.16 3.17 2.63
CA GLU A 198 24.34 4.36 2.30
C GLU A 198 24.02 5.21 3.54
N LEU A 199 23.79 4.57 4.68
CA LEU A 199 23.49 5.23 5.94
C LEU A 199 24.75 5.82 6.59
N THR A 200 25.91 5.22 6.35
CA THR A 200 27.21 5.66 6.95
C THR A 200 27.86 6.80 6.19
N LYS A 201 27.61 6.95 4.88
CA LYS A 201 28.18 8.03 4.03
C LYS A 201 27.77 9.45 4.45
N LYS A 202 26.79 9.64 5.33
CA LYS A 202 26.25 10.96 5.75
C LYS A 202 26.73 11.42 7.14
N LYS A 203 27.86 10.95 7.64
CA LYS A 203 28.46 11.46 8.89
C LYS A 203 29.44 12.65 8.68
N HIS A 204 29.42 13.27 7.51
CA HIS A 204 30.26 14.45 7.24
C HIS A 204 29.42 15.63 6.77
#